data_0b10f070d3dc60e4299e6fccfd9bd35b
#
_entry.id   0b10f070d3dc60e4299e6fccfd9bd35b
#
_cell.length_a   1.000
_cell.length_b   1.000
_cell.length_c   1.000
_cell.angle_alpha   90.00
_cell.angle_beta   90.00
_cell.angle_gamma   90.00
#
_symmetry.space_group_name_H-M   'P 1'
#
loop_
_entity.id
_entity.type
_entity.pdbx_description
1 polymer ?
#
loop_
_entity_poly.entity_id
_entity_poly.type
_entity_poly.pdbx_seq_one_letter_code
_entity_poly.pdbx_strand_id
1 'polypeptide(L)'
;MNKFEKIILTITGGSHLSVHALMLALPSLIPIIRNEFNVGLDTLGFVVTVSAFMFGLGAIPAGWAEKRFGGRQLLLMYQIGSSLSALLVALSSSFEMMIVGLGLMGFFCSIYHPAGLTLISHRVTKLTKGMAVHGIFGSTGSALGPILATTVAAIVSWRSAYAVLGIFNAILAISTFLAIPYRKRTEIPDEEFANNETNTNKPALILYFLTNAFLGMAYYGLTTFMPIHFAENTSTIFPNISANMKAGLFPTMVFVAGIGGQLVGAKIGEIFHKPTALIWIILANIPFFILMGYTTDLFLVLSSLFLGVAYFSNQPIGNTLIARFTHNQNRGLGYGISFFLSFGIGSLAAGFSGIIAVNMGVSAVFPAMGLLLIPSVIFGW
;
A
#
# COMPACT_ATOMS: atom_id res chain seq x y z
N MET A 1 -1.46 -5.85 28.06
CA MET A 1 -2.43 -6.38 27.07
C MET A 1 -2.86 -7.77 27.51
N ASN A 2 -4.16 -7.97 27.64
CA ASN A 2 -4.75 -9.26 28.00
C ASN A 2 -4.77 -10.23 26.78
N LYS A 3 -5.22 -11.48 27.00
CA LYS A 3 -5.26 -12.52 25.94
C LYS A 3 -6.18 -12.12 24.77
N PHE A 4 -7.30 -11.50 25.04
CA PHE A 4 -8.27 -11.08 24.03
C PHE A 4 -7.72 -9.95 23.13
N GLU A 5 -7.05 -8.95 23.72
CA GLU A 5 -6.39 -7.88 22.98
C GLU A 5 -5.29 -8.42 22.05
N LYS A 6 -4.53 -9.43 22.50
CA LYS A 6 -3.52 -10.10 21.66
C LYS A 6 -4.17 -10.82 20.47
N ILE A 7 -5.30 -11.50 20.66
CA ILE A 7 -6.08 -12.14 19.60
C ILE A 7 -6.52 -11.10 18.55
N ILE A 8 -7.10 -9.98 18.99
CA ILE A 8 -7.48 -8.89 18.09
C ILE A 8 -6.28 -8.41 17.27
N LEU A 9 -5.16 -8.13 17.92
CA LEU A 9 -3.95 -7.63 17.22
C LEU A 9 -3.35 -8.67 16.28
N THR A 10 -3.42 -9.95 16.60
CA THR A 10 -2.95 -11.01 15.69
C THR A 10 -3.84 -11.09 14.45
N ILE A 11 -5.17 -11.07 14.62
CA ILE A 11 -6.11 -11.16 13.50
C ILE A 11 -6.06 -9.89 12.64
N THR A 12 -6.12 -8.71 13.24
CA THR A 12 -6.02 -7.45 12.49
C THR A 12 -4.63 -7.27 11.88
N GLY A 13 -3.57 -7.67 12.56
CA GLY A 13 -2.22 -7.67 12.02
C GLY A 13 -2.08 -8.60 10.81
N GLY A 14 -2.50 -9.86 10.92
CA GLY A 14 -2.52 -10.80 9.79
C GLY A 14 -3.34 -10.25 8.61
N SER A 15 -4.47 -9.60 8.88
CA SER A 15 -5.28 -8.93 7.87
C SER A 15 -4.54 -7.75 7.21
N HIS A 16 -3.79 -6.95 7.98
CA HIS A 16 -2.98 -5.85 7.45
C HIS A 16 -1.82 -6.35 6.58
N LEU A 17 -1.16 -7.41 7.02
CA LEU A 17 -0.16 -8.10 6.21
C LEU A 17 -0.76 -8.57 4.88
N SER A 18 -1.91 -9.22 4.94
CA SER A 18 -2.55 -9.79 3.77
C SER A 18 -3.02 -8.74 2.76
N VAL A 19 -3.60 -7.62 3.19
CA VAL A 19 -4.06 -6.57 2.28
C VAL A 19 -2.91 -6.01 1.44
N HIS A 20 -1.76 -5.75 2.07
CA HIS A 20 -0.59 -5.25 1.35
C HIS A 20 0.06 -6.34 0.48
N ALA A 21 0.13 -7.58 0.93
CA ALA A 21 0.63 -8.69 0.13
C ALA A 21 -0.21 -8.92 -1.14
N LEU A 22 -1.56 -8.89 -1.02
CA LEU A 22 -2.47 -9.01 -2.17
C LEU A 22 -2.29 -7.87 -3.18
N MET A 23 -2.20 -6.62 -2.70
CA MET A 23 -2.07 -5.46 -3.59
C MET A 23 -0.73 -5.40 -4.31
N LEU A 24 0.35 -5.95 -3.72
CA LEU A 24 1.69 -5.94 -4.30
C LEU A 24 2.05 -7.25 -5.03
N ALA A 25 1.17 -8.26 -5.02
CA ALA A 25 1.40 -9.50 -5.75
C ALA A 25 1.42 -9.27 -7.27
N LEU A 26 0.44 -8.53 -7.82
CA LEU A 26 0.33 -8.29 -9.27
C LEU A 26 1.59 -7.64 -9.87
N PRO A 27 2.12 -6.52 -9.33
CA PRO A 27 3.35 -5.91 -9.84
C PRO A 27 4.52 -6.89 -9.94
N SER A 28 4.68 -7.75 -8.94
CA SER A 28 5.78 -8.73 -8.88
C SER A 28 5.61 -9.89 -9.88
N LEU A 29 4.39 -10.15 -10.31
CA LEU A 29 4.03 -11.21 -11.26
C LEU A 29 3.91 -10.69 -12.71
N ILE A 30 4.06 -9.38 -12.97
CA ILE A 30 3.98 -8.78 -14.30
C ILE A 30 4.83 -9.54 -15.35
N PRO A 31 6.11 -9.91 -15.10
CA PRO A 31 6.89 -10.62 -16.09
C PRO A 31 6.27 -11.95 -16.53
N ILE A 32 5.64 -12.68 -15.61
CA ILE A 32 5.02 -13.98 -15.86
C ILE A 32 3.68 -13.79 -16.59
N ILE A 33 2.83 -12.90 -16.09
CA ILE A 33 1.49 -12.63 -16.62
C ILE A 33 1.57 -12.03 -18.03
N ARG A 34 2.54 -11.13 -18.27
CA ARG A 34 2.83 -10.56 -19.58
C ARG A 34 3.05 -11.63 -20.63
N ASN A 35 3.88 -12.62 -20.32
CA ASN A 35 4.23 -13.69 -21.22
C ASN A 35 3.06 -14.64 -21.47
N GLU A 36 2.29 -14.98 -20.43
CA GLU A 36 1.17 -15.91 -20.55
C GLU A 36 0.03 -15.36 -21.41
N PHE A 37 -0.35 -14.10 -21.18
CA PHE A 37 -1.46 -13.47 -21.92
C PHE A 37 -1.01 -12.69 -23.16
N ASN A 38 0.29 -12.62 -23.42
CA ASN A 38 0.88 -11.88 -24.56
C ASN A 38 0.36 -10.43 -24.63
N VAL A 39 0.39 -9.71 -23.50
CA VAL A 39 -0.12 -8.34 -23.37
C VAL A 39 1.03 -7.35 -23.14
N GLY A 40 0.80 -6.09 -23.49
CA GLY A 40 1.76 -5.00 -23.29
C GLY A 40 1.89 -4.55 -21.82
N LEU A 41 2.97 -3.85 -21.51
CA LEU A 41 3.18 -3.25 -20.19
C LEU A 41 2.20 -2.12 -19.89
N ASP A 42 1.73 -1.41 -20.92
CA ASP A 42 0.65 -0.42 -20.84
C ASP A 42 -0.64 -1.07 -20.33
N THR A 43 -1.05 -2.18 -20.95
CA THR A 43 -2.22 -2.95 -20.54
C THR A 43 -2.11 -3.42 -19.08
N LEU A 44 -0.96 -3.97 -18.68
CA LEU A 44 -0.73 -4.41 -17.30
C LEU A 44 -0.67 -3.25 -16.31
N GLY A 45 -0.12 -2.11 -16.69
CA GLY A 45 -0.18 -0.88 -15.92
C GLY A 45 -1.62 -0.43 -15.66
N PHE A 46 -2.50 -0.50 -16.67
CA PHE A 46 -3.93 -0.24 -16.48
C PHE A 46 -4.63 -1.28 -15.62
N VAL A 47 -4.24 -2.56 -15.67
CA VAL A 47 -4.78 -3.59 -14.76
C VAL A 47 -4.42 -3.29 -13.31
N VAL A 48 -3.17 -2.87 -13.04
CA VAL A 48 -2.79 -2.39 -11.71
C VAL A 48 -3.61 -1.18 -11.31
N THR A 49 -3.82 -0.22 -12.23
CA THR A 49 -4.69 0.94 -12.00
C THR A 49 -6.10 0.51 -11.61
N VAL A 50 -6.73 -0.44 -12.30
CA VAL A 50 -8.09 -0.93 -11.96
C VAL A 50 -8.15 -1.43 -10.52
N SER A 51 -7.24 -2.31 -10.13
CA SER A 51 -7.20 -2.87 -8.77
C SER A 51 -6.98 -1.78 -7.71
N ALA A 52 -6.00 -0.90 -7.94
CA ALA A 52 -5.64 0.13 -6.99
C ALA A 52 -6.65 1.29 -6.94
N PHE A 53 -7.28 1.64 -8.06
CA PHE A 53 -8.35 2.63 -8.09
C PHE A 53 -9.56 2.15 -7.28
N MET A 54 -9.96 0.89 -7.45
CA MET A 54 -11.02 0.28 -6.66
C MET A 54 -10.67 0.22 -5.18
N PHE A 55 -9.40 0.01 -4.84
CA PHE A 55 -8.91 0.11 -3.47
C PHE A 55 -9.06 1.51 -2.89
N GLY A 56 -8.70 2.55 -3.63
CA GLY A 56 -8.88 3.93 -3.20
C GLY A 56 -10.36 4.33 -3.12
N LEU A 57 -11.14 4.01 -4.16
CA LEU A 57 -12.56 4.35 -4.27
C LEU A 57 -13.39 3.73 -3.14
N GLY A 58 -13.14 2.46 -2.83
CA GLY A 58 -13.87 1.73 -1.80
C GLY A 58 -13.59 2.23 -0.37
N ALA A 59 -12.50 2.96 -0.13
CA ALA A 59 -12.17 3.49 1.19
C ALA A 59 -13.20 4.52 1.69
N ILE A 60 -13.83 5.28 0.79
CA ILE A 60 -14.86 6.28 1.13
C ILE A 60 -16.13 5.60 1.69
N PRO A 61 -16.80 4.68 0.95
CA PRO A 61 -17.98 4.01 1.48
C PRO A 61 -17.67 3.10 2.68
N ALA A 62 -16.45 2.53 2.76
CA ALA A 62 -16.04 1.71 3.89
C ALA A 62 -16.00 2.51 5.21
N GLY A 63 -15.50 3.75 5.19
CA GLY A 63 -15.50 4.64 6.34
C GLY A 63 -16.94 5.01 6.81
N TRP A 64 -17.88 5.13 5.87
CA TRP A 64 -19.30 5.34 6.21
C TRP A 64 -19.94 4.06 6.73
N ALA A 65 -19.69 2.93 6.11
CA ALA A 65 -20.21 1.63 6.48
C ALA A 65 -19.76 1.20 7.89
N GLU A 66 -18.57 1.65 8.34
CA GLU A 66 -18.04 1.40 9.67
C GLU A 66 -19.02 1.89 10.77
N LYS A 67 -19.54 3.10 10.63
CA LYS A 67 -20.51 3.68 11.57
C LYS A 67 -21.78 2.86 11.71
N ARG A 68 -22.17 2.13 10.66
CA ARG A 68 -23.40 1.31 10.63
C ARG A 68 -23.16 -0.14 11.07
N PHE A 69 -22.09 -0.77 10.59
CA PHE A 69 -21.84 -2.20 10.77
C PHE A 69 -20.82 -2.51 11.87
N GLY A 70 -19.91 -1.55 12.17
CA GLY A 70 -18.81 -1.73 13.12
C GLY A 70 -17.62 -2.52 12.57
N GLY A 71 -16.47 -2.38 13.22
CA GLY A 71 -15.20 -2.89 12.71
C GLY A 71 -15.14 -4.41 12.49
N ARG A 72 -15.83 -5.21 13.33
CA ARG A 72 -15.82 -6.68 13.17
C ARG A 72 -16.50 -7.13 11.87
N GLN A 73 -17.66 -6.61 11.57
CA GLN A 73 -18.42 -6.98 10.36
C GLN A 73 -17.68 -6.53 9.11
N LEU A 74 -17.13 -5.32 9.13
CA LEU A 74 -16.31 -4.83 8.03
C LEU A 74 -15.04 -5.68 7.85
N LEU A 75 -14.40 -6.11 8.95
CA LEU A 75 -13.25 -6.99 8.88
C LEU A 75 -13.61 -8.33 8.22
N LEU A 76 -14.77 -8.92 8.57
CA LEU A 76 -15.28 -10.13 7.92
C LEU A 76 -15.59 -9.90 6.43
N MET A 77 -16.22 -8.76 6.08
CA MET A 77 -16.51 -8.41 4.69
C MET A 77 -15.22 -8.29 3.87
N TYR A 78 -14.20 -7.62 4.42
CA TYR A 78 -12.86 -7.59 3.81
C TYR A 78 -12.30 -9.00 3.60
N GLN A 79 -12.21 -9.79 4.68
CA GLN A 79 -11.55 -11.09 4.66
C GLN A 79 -12.24 -12.08 3.71
N ILE A 80 -13.57 -12.15 3.74
CA ILE A 80 -14.34 -13.02 2.85
C ILE A 80 -14.28 -12.51 1.41
N GLY A 81 -14.54 -11.22 1.19
CA GLY A 81 -14.54 -10.64 -0.14
C GLY A 81 -13.18 -10.71 -0.82
N SER A 82 -12.09 -10.39 -0.11
CA SER A 82 -10.72 -10.52 -0.66
C SER A 82 -10.32 -11.98 -0.88
N SER A 83 -10.75 -12.90 0.00
CA SER A 83 -10.55 -14.34 -0.22
C SER A 83 -11.21 -14.82 -1.51
N LEU A 84 -12.50 -14.53 -1.67
CA LEU A 84 -13.26 -14.96 -2.86
C LEU A 84 -12.70 -14.31 -4.14
N SER A 85 -12.33 -13.03 -4.07
CA SER A 85 -11.75 -12.33 -5.21
C SER A 85 -10.36 -12.87 -5.57
N ALA A 86 -9.51 -13.17 -4.59
CA ALA A 86 -8.21 -13.80 -4.82
C ALA A 86 -8.35 -15.22 -5.41
N LEU A 87 -9.33 -16.00 -4.95
CA LEU A 87 -9.66 -17.31 -5.53
C LEU A 87 -10.19 -17.16 -6.95
N LEU A 88 -11.00 -16.14 -7.25
CA LEU A 88 -11.43 -15.85 -8.62
C LEU A 88 -10.24 -15.56 -9.54
N VAL A 89 -9.25 -14.78 -9.06
CA VAL A 89 -7.99 -14.56 -9.80
C VAL A 89 -7.22 -15.86 -9.99
N ALA A 90 -7.14 -16.70 -8.95
CA ALA A 90 -6.46 -17.99 -9.02
C ALA A 90 -7.10 -18.96 -10.00
N LEU A 91 -8.41 -18.89 -10.17
CA LEU A 91 -9.19 -19.74 -11.09
C LEU A 91 -9.40 -19.11 -12.47
N SER A 92 -8.82 -17.93 -12.73
CA SER A 92 -9.04 -17.21 -13.98
C SER A 92 -8.49 -18.01 -15.17
N SER A 93 -9.36 -18.27 -16.14
CA SER A 93 -9.02 -18.89 -17.44
C SER A 93 -8.81 -17.86 -18.54
N SER A 94 -9.24 -16.62 -18.34
CA SER A 94 -9.07 -15.51 -19.28
C SER A 94 -8.51 -14.26 -18.61
N PHE A 95 -7.97 -13.36 -19.43
CA PHE A 95 -7.42 -12.08 -18.97
C PHE A 95 -8.50 -11.18 -18.35
N GLU A 96 -9.70 -11.17 -18.94
CA GLU A 96 -10.84 -10.39 -18.45
C GLU A 96 -11.32 -10.88 -17.07
N MET A 97 -11.38 -12.20 -16.87
CA MET A 97 -11.73 -12.79 -15.58
C MET A 97 -10.72 -12.41 -14.51
N MET A 98 -9.43 -12.38 -14.85
CA MET A 98 -8.37 -11.91 -13.95
C MET A 98 -8.57 -10.44 -13.59
N ILE A 99 -8.87 -9.55 -14.56
CA ILE A 99 -9.12 -8.12 -14.31
C ILE A 99 -10.30 -7.92 -13.36
N VAL A 100 -11.40 -8.62 -13.59
CA VAL A 100 -12.58 -8.57 -12.72
C VAL A 100 -12.23 -9.01 -11.30
N GLY A 101 -11.51 -10.12 -11.15
CA GLY A 101 -11.06 -10.61 -9.86
C GLY A 101 -10.15 -9.62 -9.12
N LEU A 102 -9.20 -9.00 -9.82
CA LEU A 102 -8.30 -7.98 -9.27
C LEU A 102 -9.04 -6.70 -8.88
N GLY A 103 -10.01 -6.25 -9.67
CA GLY A 103 -10.84 -5.10 -9.35
C GLY A 103 -11.69 -5.33 -8.09
N LEU A 104 -12.34 -6.49 -7.99
CA LEU A 104 -13.10 -6.90 -6.80
C LEU A 104 -12.18 -7.03 -5.58
N MET A 105 -10.99 -7.61 -5.76
CA MET A 105 -9.99 -7.73 -4.71
C MET A 105 -9.58 -6.35 -4.17
N GLY A 106 -9.30 -5.39 -5.06
CA GLY A 106 -9.01 -4.01 -4.67
C GLY A 106 -10.15 -3.41 -3.86
N PHE A 107 -11.39 -3.54 -4.34
CA PHE A 107 -12.57 -3.03 -3.64
C PHE A 107 -12.73 -3.63 -2.23
N PHE A 108 -12.65 -4.95 -2.07
CA PHE A 108 -12.77 -5.56 -0.75
C PHE A 108 -11.58 -5.24 0.15
N CYS A 109 -10.37 -5.16 -0.38
CA CYS A 109 -9.17 -4.77 0.36
C CYS A 109 -9.28 -3.35 0.95
N SER A 110 -10.01 -2.41 0.30
CA SER A 110 -10.23 -1.05 0.78
C SER A 110 -10.92 -0.97 2.15
N ILE A 111 -11.75 -1.98 2.46
CA ILE A 111 -12.54 -2.04 3.69
C ILE A 111 -11.65 -2.27 4.92
N TYR A 112 -10.45 -2.82 4.71
CA TYR A 112 -9.59 -3.21 5.82
C TYR A 112 -9.20 -2.05 6.74
N HIS A 113 -8.72 -0.93 6.19
CA HIS A 113 -8.18 0.16 7.03
C HIS A 113 -9.20 0.75 8.00
N PRO A 114 -10.41 1.15 7.59
CA PRO A 114 -11.41 1.57 8.55
C PRO A 114 -11.80 0.45 9.53
N ALA A 115 -11.95 -0.79 9.06
CA ALA A 115 -12.33 -1.91 9.90
C ALA A 115 -11.29 -2.25 10.98
N GLY A 116 -10.04 -2.40 10.59
CA GLY A 116 -8.95 -2.78 11.48
C GLY A 116 -8.62 -1.70 12.51
N LEU A 117 -8.54 -0.45 12.07
CA LEU A 117 -8.24 0.69 12.95
C LEU A 117 -9.34 0.90 13.99
N THR A 118 -10.62 0.83 13.59
CA THR A 118 -11.75 0.92 14.52
C THR A 118 -11.75 -0.23 15.54
N LEU A 119 -11.50 -1.46 15.06
CA LEU A 119 -11.50 -2.60 15.97
C LEU A 119 -10.37 -2.51 17.01
N ILE A 120 -9.20 -2.01 16.62
CA ILE A 120 -8.07 -1.78 17.53
C ILE A 120 -8.40 -0.64 18.51
N SER A 121 -8.89 0.49 18.01
CA SER A 121 -9.19 1.65 18.87
C SER A 121 -10.22 1.34 19.94
N HIS A 122 -11.27 0.56 19.63
CA HIS A 122 -12.33 0.23 20.56
C HIS A 122 -12.07 -0.98 21.47
N ARG A 123 -11.06 -1.81 21.17
CA ARG A 123 -10.88 -3.09 21.87
C ARG A 123 -9.51 -3.28 22.50
N VAL A 124 -8.56 -2.37 22.26
CA VAL A 124 -7.18 -2.46 22.77
C VAL A 124 -6.91 -1.29 23.69
N THR A 125 -6.71 -1.56 24.98
CA THR A 125 -6.51 -0.53 26.02
C THR A 125 -5.19 0.25 25.84
N LYS A 126 -4.11 -0.42 25.37
CA LYS A 126 -2.82 0.21 25.07
C LYS A 126 -2.77 0.62 23.59
N LEU A 127 -3.57 1.64 23.23
CA LEU A 127 -3.81 2.04 21.85
C LEU A 127 -2.53 2.29 21.05
N THR A 128 -1.58 3.09 21.57
CA THR A 128 -0.30 3.39 20.88
C THR A 128 0.47 2.11 20.54
N LYS A 129 0.52 1.15 21.48
CA LYS A 129 1.17 -0.14 21.23
C LYS A 129 0.40 -0.97 20.19
N GLY A 130 -0.94 -0.94 20.24
CA GLY A 130 -1.78 -1.60 19.25
C GLY A 130 -1.55 -1.06 17.85
N MET A 131 -1.51 0.27 17.69
CA MET A 131 -1.25 0.91 16.40
C MET A 131 0.18 0.66 15.90
N ALA A 132 1.17 0.60 16.77
CA ALA A 132 2.54 0.23 16.39
C ALA A 132 2.61 -1.21 15.85
N VAL A 133 1.99 -2.17 16.53
CA VAL A 133 1.90 -3.56 16.06
C VAL A 133 1.18 -3.62 14.70
N HIS A 134 0.06 -2.93 14.57
CA HIS A 134 -0.66 -2.82 13.30
C HIS A 134 0.23 -2.30 12.17
N GLY A 135 0.98 -1.23 12.39
CA GLY A 135 1.91 -0.66 11.41
C GLY A 135 3.01 -1.64 10.99
N ILE A 136 3.60 -2.37 11.94
CA ILE A 136 4.63 -3.40 11.68
C ILE A 136 4.07 -4.48 10.74
N PHE A 137 2.88 -5.00 11.00
CA PHE A 137 2.27 -6.02 10.13
C PHE A 137 2.01 -5.51 8.72
N GLY A 138 1.54 -4.26 8.56
CA GLY A 138 1.34 -3.66 7.24
C GLY A 138 2.64 -3.53 6.45
N SER A 139 3.69 -3.01 7.08
CA SER A 139 5.03 -2.90 6.47
C SER A 139 5.61 -4.28 6.13
N THR A 140 5.39 -5.27 7.01
CA THR A 140 5.78 -6.67 6.76
C THR A 140 5.03 -7.25 5.55
N GLY A 141 3.73 -6.96 5.41
CA GLY A 141 2.94 -7.38 4.25
C GLY A 141 3.46 -6.79 2.94
N SER A 142 3.79 -5.49 2.96
CA SER A 142 4.41 -4.83 1.80
C SER A 142 5.77 -5.44 1.43
N ALA A 143 6.58 -5.77 2.42
CA ALA A 143 7.89 -6.37 2.22
C ALA A 143 7.80 -7.83 1.75
N LEU A 144 6.97 -8.65 2.37
CA LEU A 144 6.87 -10.09 2.06
C LEU A 144 6.01 -10.40 0.84
N GLY A 145 5.06 -9.52 0.47
CA GLY A 145 4.15 -9.75 -0.67
C GLY A 145 4.87 -10.10 -1.96
N PRO A 146 5.83 -9.29 -2.44
CA PRO A 146 6.60 -9.55 -3.64
C PRO A 146 7.32 -10.89 -3.65
N ILE A 147 8.10 -11.18 -2.63
CA ILE A 147 8.89 -12.42 -2.58
C ILE A 147 8.01 -13.66 -2.41
N LEU A 148 6.92 -13.57 -1.64
CA LEU A 148 5.96 -14.66 -1.49
C LEU A 148 5.30 -14.97 -2.83
N ALA A 149 4.82 -13.94 -3.55
CA ALA A 149 4.15 -14.12 -4.83
C ALA A 149 5.08 -14.77 -5.87
N THR A 150 6.31 -14.28 -5.99
CA THR A 150 7.28 -14.83 -6.97
C THR A 150 7.81 -16.20 -6.57
N THR A 151 8.00 -16.49 -5.27
CA THR A 151 8.42 -17.81 -4.81
C THR A 151 7.35 -18.88 -5.08
N VAL A 152 6.09 -18.60 -4.73
CA VAL A 152 4.99 -19.52 -5.01
C VAL A 152 4.81 -19.69 -6.52
N ALA A 153 4.94 -18.61 -7.29
CA ALA A 153 4.88 -18.67 -8.75
C ALA A 153 6.00 -19.52 -9.37
N ALA A 154 7.20 -19.49 -8.81
CA ALA A 154 8.34 -20.29 -9.27
C ALA A 154 8.19 -21.78 -8.95
N ILE A 155 7.55 -22.13 -7.84
CA ILE A 155 7.38 -23.53 -7.39
C ILE A 155 6.17 -24.19 -8.07
N VAL A 156 5.07 -23.44 -8.23
CA VAL A 156 3.80 -23.99 -8.73
C VAL A 156 3.25 -23.17 -9.91
N SER A 157 2.71 -21.97 -9.65
CA SER A 157 2.20 -21.04 -10.65
C SER A 157 1.88 -19.67 -10.01
N TRP A 158 1.75 -18.62 -10.82
CA TRP A 158 1.31 -17.31 -10.34
C TRP A 158 -0.13 -17.34 -9.79
N ARG A 159 -0.99 -18.22 -10.34
CA ARG A 159 -2.35 -18.44 -9.81
C ARG A 159 -2.32 -18.98 -8.39
N SER A 160 -1.40 -19.87 -8.11
CA SER A 160 -1.22 -20.45 -6.77
C SER A 160 -0.83 -19.41 -5.72
N ALA A 161 -0.12 -18.34 -6.12
CA ALA A 161 0.17 -17.25 -5.20
C ALA A 161 -1.11 -16.55 -4.70
N TYR A 162 -2.07 -16.30 -5.60
CA TYR A 162 -3.38 -15.76 -5.22
C TYR A 162 -4.21 -16.78 -4.42
N ALA A 163 -4.15 -18.07 -4.77
CA ALA A 163 -4.83 -19.11 -3.98
C ALA A 163 -4.33 -19.15 -2.54
N VAL A 164 -3.01 -19.12 -2.32
CA VAL A 164 -2.39 -19.09 -0.98
C VAL A 164 -2.86 -17.87 -0.18
N LEU A 165 -2.83 -16.67 -0.78
CA LEU A 165 -3.29 -15.44 -0.12
C LEU A 165 -4.80 -15.45 0.13
N GLY A 166 -5.60 -16.01 -0.81
CA GLY A 166 -7.05 -16.18 -0.65
C GLY A 166 -7.39 -17.13 0.50
N ILE A 167 -6.74 -18.28 0.58
CA ILE A 167 -6.90 -19.26 1.67
C ILE A 167 -6.49 -18.63 3.01
N PHE A 168 -5.40 -17.86 3.05
CA PHE A 168 -4.99 -17.16 4.26
C PHE A 168 -6.06 -16.19 4.76
N ASN A 169 -6.72 -15.43 3.86
CA ASN A 169 -7.84 -14.58 4.23
C ASN A 169 -9.08 -15.36 4.69
N ALA A 170 -9.35 -16.54 4.11
CA ALA A 170 -10.42 -17.41 4.58
C ALA A 170 -10.16 -17.90 6.02
N ILE A 171 -8.91 -18.28 6.33
CA ILE A 171 -8.51 -18.67 7.70
C ILE A 171 -8.67 -17.49 8.66
N LEU A 172 -8.30 -16.27 8.25
CA LEU A 172 -8.50 -15.07 9.05
C LEU A 172 -9.98 -14.78 9.28
N ALA A 173 -10.85 -14.98 8.26
CA ALA A 173 -12.30 -14.82 8.39
C ALA A 173 -12.90 -15.79 9.41
N ILE A 174 -12.53 -17.07 9.34
CA ILE A 174 -12.93 -18.08 10.31
C ILE A 174 -12.43 -17.69 11.71
N SER A 175 -11.17 -17.27 11.82
CA SER A 175 -10.60 -16.82 13.10
C SER A 175 -11.33 -15.60 13.67
N THR A 176 -11.67 -14.62 12.83
CA THR A 176 -12.47 -13.45 13.23
C THR A 176 -13.84 -13.85 13.70
N PHE A 177 -14.50 -14.73 12.96
CA PHE A 177 -15.85 -15.20 13.27
C PHE A 177 -15.91 -15.92 14.64
N LEU A 178 -14.94 -16.78 14.91
CA LEU A 178 -14.90 -17.61 16.12
C LEU A 178 -14.35 -16.85 17.35
N ALA A 179 -13.33 -16.00 17.16
CA ALA A 179 -12.59 -15.44 18.28
C ALA A 179 -13.01 -14.02 18.68
N ILE A 180 -13.67 -13.26 17.80
CA ILE A 180 -14.09 -11.89 18.09
C ILE A 180 -15.62 -11.87 18.21
N PRO A 181 -16.19 -11.68 19.45
CA PRO A 181 -17.63 -11.66 19.64
C PRO A 181 -18.28 -10.45 18.95
N TYR A 182 -19.48 -10.68 18.42
CA TYR A 182 -20.32 -9.63 17.89
C TYR A 182 -20.76 -8.69 19.02
N ARG A 183 -20.70 -7.38 18.75
CA ARG A 183 -21.34 -6.33 19.56
C ARG A 183 -22.08 -5.39 18.63
N LYS A 184 -23.29 -4.98 19.00
CA LYS A 184 -24.01 -3.95 18.26
C LYS A 184 -23.20 -2.65 18.29
N ARG A 185 -23.20 -1.89 17.22
CA ARG A 185 -22.46 -0.61 17.14
C ARG A 185 -22.93 0.38 18.21
N THR A 186 -24.24 0.37 18.55
CA THR A 186 -24.85 1.20 19.61
C THR A 186 -24.32 0.89 21.00
N GLU A 187 -23.72 -0.27 21.24
CA GLU A 187 -23.12 -0.68 22.52
C GLU A 187 -21.62 -0.27 22.63
N ILE A 188 -21.07 0.32 21.58
CA ILE A 188 -19.68 0.79 21.54
C ILE A 188 -19.73 2.30 21.82
N PRO A 189 -19.14 2.78 22.93
CA PRO A 189 -19.09 4.22 23.21
C PRO A 189 -18.42 4.95 22.05
N ASP A 190 -18.99 6.07 21.63
CA ASP A 190 -18.25 7.00 20.79
C ASP A 190 -17.08 7.52 21.64
N GLU A 191 -15.87 7.47 21.09
CA GLU A 191 -14.71 8.06 21.77
C GLU A 191 -15.04 9.54 22.07
N GLU A 192 -14.99 9.93 23.33
CA GLU A 192 -14.82 11.33 23.70
C GLU A 192 -13.47 11.78 23.13
N PHE A 193 -13.49 12.22 21.89
CA PHE A 193 -12.35 12.91 21.31
C PHE A 193 -12.05 14.10 22.18
N ALA A 194 -10.95 14.04 22.92
CA ALA A 194 -10.52 15.15 23.75
C ALA A 194 -10.67 16.45 22.94
N ASN A 195 -11.44 17.39 23.50
CA ASN A 195 -11.74 18.70 22.91
C ASN A 195 -10.48 19.58 22.84
N ASN A 196 -9.46 19.13 22.15
CA ASN A 196 -8.38 19.98 21.73
C ASN A 196 -8.89 20.72 20.50
N GLU A 197 -9.17 22.00 20.65
CA GLU A 197 -9.46 22.93 19.56
C GLU A 197 -8.31 22.88 18.54
N THR A 198 -8.41 21.98 17.59
CA THR A 198 -7.50 22.00 16.44
C THR A 198 -8.05 23.02 15.46
N ASN A 199 -7.33 24.11 15.30
CA ASN A 199 -7.65 25.12 14.31
C ASN A 199 -7.54 24.48 12.91
N THR A 200 -8.69 24.28 12.25
CA THR A 200 -8.74 23.66 10.92
C THR A 200 -8.08 24.61 9.92
N ASN A 201 -6.91 24.26 9.43
CA ASN A 201 -6.25 25.01 8.36
C ASN A 201 -6.60 24.38 7.01
N LYS A 202 -7.77 24.74 6.46
CA LYS A 202 -8.28 24.21 5.18
C LYS A 202 -7.31 24.41 4.00
N PRO A 203 -6.70 25.59 3.78
CA PRO A 203 -5.71 25.79 2.73
C PRO A 203 -4.53 24.82 2.84
N ALA A 204 -3.92 24.70 4.02
CA ALA A 204 -2.81 23.80 4.25
C ALA A 204 -3.20 22.32 4.03
N LEU A 205 -4.42 21.93 4.41
CA LEU A 205 -4.93 20.59 4.17
C LEU A 205 -5.11 20.32 2.67
N ILE A 206 -5.63 21.27 1.90
CA ILE A 206 -5.78 21.13 0.44
C ILE A 206 -4.41 21.00 -0.24
N LEU A 207 -3.44 21.84 0.12
CA LEU A 207 -2.08 21.75 -0.40
C LEU A 207 -1.43 20.41 -0.06
N TYR A 208 -1.61 19.93 1.18
CA TYR A 208 -1.15 18.61 1.56
C TYR A 208 -1.83 17.50 0.72
N PHE A 209 -3.13 17.58 0.46
CA PHE A 209 -3.83 16.59 -0.36
C PHE A 209 -3.32 16.56 -1.80
N LEU A 210 -3.03 17.71 -2.40
CA LEU A 210 -2.39 17.79 -3.71
C LEU A 210 -1.00 17.15 -3.68
N THR A 211 -0.18 17.49 -2.70
CA THR A 211 1.15 16.86 -2.48
C THR A 211 1.02 15.34 -2.36
N ASN A 212 0.06 14.86 -1.57
CA ASN A 212 -0.16 13.43 -1.35
C ASN A 212 -0.64 12.69 -2.61
N ALA A 213 -1.40 13.34 -3.49
CA ALA A 213 -1.80 12.76 -4.77
C ALA A 213 -0.57 12.49 -5.67
N PHE A 214 0.35 13.45 -5.79
CA PHE A 214 1.60 13.27 -6.55
C PHE A 214 2.54 12.23 -5.92
N LEU A 215 2.63 12.20 -4.59
CA LEU A 215 3.33 11.11 -3.89
C LEU A 215 2.71 9.76 -4.22
N GLY A 216 1.38 9.65 -4.19
CA GLY A 216 0.68 8.43 -4.60
C GLY A 216 0.97 8.03 -6.04
N MET A 217 1.00 9.00 -6.97
CA MET A 217 1.36 8.74 -8.37
C MET A 217 2.80 8.18 -8.48
N ALA A 218 3.77 8.80 -7.82
CA ALA A 218 5.14 8.31 -7.81
C ALA A 218 5.25 6.91 -7.18
N TYR A 219 4.47 6.63 -6.13
CA TYR A 219 4.39 5.30 -5.52
C TYR A 219 3.93 4.24 -6.50
N TYR A 220 2.85 4.49 -7.24
CA TYR A 220 2.31 3.49 -8.17
C TYR A 220 3.18 3.29 -9.40
N GLY A 221 3.81 4.34 -9.94
CA GLY A 221 4.82 4.18 -10.98
C GLY A 221 6.01 3.33 -10.50
N LEU A 222 6.53 3.66 -9.31
CA LEU A 222 7.62 2.90 -8.68
C LEU A 222 7.24 1.42 -8.47
N THR A 223 6.20 1.17 -7.69
CA THR A 223 5.88 -0.19 -7.23
C THR A 223 5.39 -1.11 -8.34
N THR A 224 4.77 -0.56 -9.39
CA THR A 224 4.29 -1.33 -10.54
C THR A 224 5.46 -1.80 -11.42
N PHE A 225 6.45 -0.93 -11.68
CA PHE A 225 7.50 -1.23 -12.64
C PHE A 225 8.85 -1.62 -12.02
N MET A 226 9.05 -1.38 -10.73
CA MET A 226 10.25 -1.80 -9.99
C MET A 226 10.55 -3.30 -10.13
N PRO A 227 9.56 -4.24 -10.00
CA PRO A 227 9.83 -5.67 -10.13
C PRO A 227 10.42 -6.04 -11.50
N ILE A 228 9.80 -5.60 -12.60
CA ILE A 228 10.30 -5.90 -13.94
C ILE A 228 11.62 -5.19 -14.23
N HIS A 229 11.80 -3.98 -13.73
CA HIS A 229 13.06 -3.24 -13.87
C HIS A 229 14.24 -3.98 -13.24
N PHE A 230 14.07 -4.53 -12.06
CA PHE A 230 15.07 -5.39 -11.43
C PHE A 230 15.30 -6.68 -12.20
N ALA A 231 14.24 -7.31 -12.68
CA ALA A 231 14.36 -8.53 -13.48
C ALA A 231 15.23 -8.33 -14.72
N GLU A 232 15.11 -7.17 -15.37
CA GLU A 232 15.80 -6.83 -16.62
C GLU A 232 17.23 -6.26 -16.40
N ASN A 233 17.47 -5.54 -15.28
CA ASN A 233 18.66 -4.71 -15.09
C ASN A 233 19.60 -5.17 -13.97
N THR A 234 19.46 -6.40 -13.46
CA THR A 234 20.35 -6.98 -12.42
C THR A 234 20.95 -8.30 -12.87
N SER A 235 21.49 -8.34 -14.09
CA SER A 235 21.98 -9.56 -14.71
C SER A 235 23.27 -10.09 -14.07
N THR A 236 24.16 -9.21 -13.61
CA THR A 236 25.47 -9.59 -13.04
C THR A 236 25.40 -9.90 -11.57
N ILE A 237 24.42 -9.33 -10.84
CA ILE A 237 24.21 -9.61 -9.41
C ILE A 237 23.37 -10.89 -9.27
N PHE A 238 23.87 -11.82 -8.46
CA PHE A 238 23.20 -13.09 -8.21
C PHE A 238 22.81 -13.81 -9.53
N PRO A 239 23.77 -14.19 -10.38
CA PRO A 239 23.51 -14.77 -11.70
C PRO A 239 22.70 -16.07 -11.65
N ASN A 240 22.76 -16.79 -10.52
CA ASN A 240 22.03 -18.04 -10.30
C ASN A 240 20.54 -17.83 -9.89
N ILE A 241 20.11 -16.59 -9.64
CA ILE A 241 18.72 -16.28 -9.32
C ILE A 241 17.99 -15.89 -10.61
N SER A 242 16.86 -16.55 -10.88
CA SER A 242 16.06 -16.23 -12.07
C SER A 242 15.54 -14.79 -12.06
N ALA A 243 15.30 -14.22 -13.25
CA ALA A 243 14.74 -12.87 -13.40
C ALA A 243 13.41 -12.72 -12.62
N ASN A 244 12.53 -13.72 -12.69
CA ASN A 244 11.26 -13.72 -11.96
C ASN A 244 11.44 -13.68 -10.43
N MET A 245 12.44 -14.38 -9.90
CA MET A 245 12.75 -14.32 -8.47
C MET A 245 13.35 -12.97 -8.07
N LYS A 246 14.16 -12.34 -8.94
CA LYS A 246 14.68 -10.99 -8.71
C LYS A 246 13.57 -9.95 -8.68
N ALA A 247 12.50 -10.13 -9.46
CA ALA A 247 11.28 -9.30 -9.42
C ALA A 247 10.54 -9.33 -8.07
N GLY A 248 10.76 -10.35 -7.25
CA GLY A 248 10.26 -10.40 -5.87
C GLY A 248 11.28 -9.95 -4.84
N LEU A 249 12.52 -10.47 -4.94
CA LEU A 249 13.58 -10.28 -3.96
C LEU A 249 13.97 -8.81 -3.76
N PHE A 250 14.30 -8.10 -4.84
CA PHE A 250 14.77 -6.72 -4.73
C PHE A 250 13.69 -5.73 -4.28
N PRO A 251 12.43 -5.79 -4.77
CA PRO A 251 11.35 -5.00 -4.19
C PRO A 251 11.15 -5.27 -2.69
N THR A 252 11.24 -6.53 -2.27
CA THR A 252 11.20 -6.88 -0.83
C THR A 252 12.28 -6.13 -0.05
N MET A 253 13.52 -6.10 -0.55
CA MET A 253 14.62 -5.36 0.08
C MET A 253 14.34 -3.86 0.17
N VAL A 254 13.75 -3.26 -0.88
CA VAL A 254 13.36 -1.84 -0.90
C VAL A 254 12.28 -1.54 0.15
N PHE A 255 11.26 -2.40 0.29
CA PHE A 255 10.23 -2.24 1.31
C PHE A 255 10.78 -2.44 2.73
N VAL A 256 11.71 -3.37 2.93
CA VAL A 256 12.42 -3.54 4.21
C VAL A 256 13.23 -2.28 4.56
N ALA A 257 13.97 -1.71 3.60
CA ALA A 257 14.65 -0.43 3.78
C ALA A 257 13.66 0.70 4.12
N GLY A 258 12.47 0.67 3.51
CA GLY A 258 11.37 1.59 3.79
C GLY A 258 10.87 1.55 5.24
N ILE A 259 10.94 0.40 5.92
CA ILE A 259 10.65 0.32 7.36
C ILE A 259 11.63 1.21 8.15
N GLY A 260 12.92 1.13 7.81
CA GLY A 260 13.93 2.05 8.35
C GLY A 260 13.61 3.52 8.03
N GLY A 261 13.14 3.79 6.81
CA GLY A 261 12.70 5.10 6.38
C GLY A 261 11.60 5.69 7.25
N GLN A 262 10.60 4.91 7.64
CA GLN A 262 9.54 5.38 8.55
C GLN A 262 10.11 5.82 9.92
N LEU A 263 11.10 5.11 10.45
CA LEU A 263 11.76 5.51 11.70
C LEU A 263 12.55 6.83 11.53
N VAL A 264 13.25 6.97 10.41
CA VAL A 264 13.97 8.20 10.05
C VAL A 264 13.00 9.37 9.92
N GLY A 265 11.89 9.19 9.19
CA GLY A 265 10.85 10.21 9.00
C GLY A 265 10.17 10.61 10.30
N ALA A 266 9.89 9.65 11.19
CA ALA A 266 9.34 9.94 12.51
C ALA A 266 10.30 10.85 13.30
N LYS A 267 11.60 10.53 13.32
CA LYS A 267 12.63 11.32 14.01
C LYS A 267 12.81 12.72 13.42
N ILE A 268 12.83 12.81 12.08
CA ILE A 268 12.87 14.11 11.37
C ILE A 268 11.64 14.95 11.75
N GLY A 269 10.45 14.36 11.77
CA GLY A 269 9.20 15.04 12.13
C GLY A 269 9.11 15.49 13.60
N GLU A 270 9.90 14.89 14.51
CA GLU A 270 10.05 15.36 15.89
C GLU A 270 10.96 16.61 16.00
N ILE A 271 12.03 16.66 15.20
CA ILE A 271 13.11 17.67 15.32
C ILE A 271 12.79 18.91 14.50
N PHE A 272 12.25 18.73 13.28
CA PHE A 272 12.07 19.82 12.33
C PHE A 272 10.59 20.23 12.18
N HIS A 273 10.36 21.44 11.65
CA HIS A 273 9.03 21.88 11.23
C HIS A 273 8.47 20.94 10.16
N LYS A 274 7.33 20.31 10.44
CA LYS A 274 6.81 19.19 9.66
C LYS A 274 6.58 19.47 8.17
N PRO A 275 5.92 20.57 7.75
CA PRO A 275 5.81 20.92 6.34
C PRO A 275 7.15 21.04 5.63
N THR A 276 8.10 21.79 6.23
CA THR A 276 9.46 21.95 5.68
C THR A 276 10.20 20.62 5.60
N ALA A 277 10.09 19.77 6.62
CA ALA A 277 10.67 18.43 6.64
C ALA A 277 10.11 17.55 5.50
N LEU A 278 8.80 17.62 5.25
CA LEU A 278 8.16 16.90 4.16
C LEU A 278 8.74 17.32 2.79
N ILE A 279 8.92 18.62 2.57
CA ILE A 279 9.50 19.15 1.32
C ILE A 279 10.92 18.62 1.12
N TRP A 280 11.78 18.65 2.13
CA TRP A 280 13.14 18.13 2.03
C TRP A 280 13.17 16.63 1.77
N ILE A 281 12.26 15.87 2.37
CA ILE A 281 12.12 14.43 2.10
C ILE A 281 11.67 14.21 0.64
N ILE A 282 10.71 14.98 0.12
CA ILE A 282 10.27 14.87 -1.26
C ILE A 282 11.42 15.20 -2.22
N LEU A 283 12.15 16.28 -1.98
CA LEU A 283 13.33 16.66 -2.77
C LEU A 283 14.41 15.58 -2.76
N ALA A 284 14.63 14.94 -1.61
CA ALA A 284 15.60 13.84 -1.49
C ALA A 284 15.23 12.60 -2.31
N ASN A 285 13.95 12.39 -2.64
CA ASN A 285 13.54 11.27 -3.48
C ASN A 285 13.93 11.45 -4.96
N ILE A 286 13.92 12.69 -5.46
CA ILE A 286 14.11 12.97 -6.88
C ILE A 286 15.42 12.39 -7.43
N PRO A 287 16.60 12.65 -6.83
CA PRO A 287 17.86 12.09 -7.32
C PRO A 287 17.89 10.55 -7.31
N PHE A 288 17.30 9.92 -6.30
CA PHE A 288 17.26 8.45 -6.24
C PHE A 288 16.33 7.84 -7.29
N PHE A 289 15.20 8.47 -7.61
CA PHE A 289 14.37 8.09 -8.74
C PHE A 289 15.14 8.21 -10.06
N ILE A 290 15.90 9.29 -10.27
CA ILE A 290 16.71 9.48 -11.47
C ILE A 290 17.80 8.41 -11.53
N LEU A 291 18.55 8.20 -10.45
CA LEU A 291 19.60 7.16 -10.40
C LEU A 291 19.04 5.77 -10.68
N MET A 292 17.86 5.43 -10.13
CA MET A 292 17.22 4.15 -10.40
C MET A 292 16.93 3.92 -11.89
N GLY A 293 16.62 4.96 -12.66
CA GLY A 293 16.39 4.87 -14.09
C GLY A 293 17.65 4.74 -14.94
N TYR A 294 18.80 5.20 -14.43
CA TYR A 294 20.05 5.26 -15.19
C TYR A 294 21.14 4.29 -14.71
N THR A 295 20.88 3.52 -13.67
CA THR A 295 21.86 2.57 -13.12
C THR A 295 21.40 1.12 -13.31
N THR A 296 22.35 0.20 -13.25
CA THR A 296 22.14 -1.25 -13.32
C THR A 296 22.82 -1.95 -12.17
N ASP A 297 22.50 -3.22 -11.98
CA ASP A 297 23.19 -4.12 -11.06
C ASP A 297 23.28 -3.54 -9.63
N LEU A 298 24.47 -3.51 -9.04
CA LEU A 298 24.69 -3.06 -7.66
C LEU A 298 24.24 -1.61 -7.44
N PHE A 299 24.53 -0.71 -8.39
CA PHE A 299 24.15 0.69 -8.25
C PHE A 299 22.63 0.90 -8.33
N LEU A 300 21.93 0.10 -9.13
CA LEU A 300 20.46 0.06 -9.15
C LEU A 300 19.93 -0.39 -7.79
N VAL A 301 20.45 -1.46 -7.21
CA VAL A 301 20.01 -1.93 -5.90
C VAL A 301 20.27 -0.89 -4.83
N LEU A 302 21.47 -0.29 -4.78
CA LEU A 302 21.80 0.72 -3.79
C LEU A 302 20.91 1.97 -3.91
N SER A 303 20.74 2.51 -5.12
CA SER A 303 19.86 3.68 -5.34
C SER A 303 18.41 3.39 -4.94
N SER A 304 17.93 2.18 -5.20
CA SER A 304 16.58 1.77 -4.83
C SER A 304 16.40 1.61 -3.31
N LEU A 305 17.41 1.10 -2.60
CA LEU A 305 17.37 1.01 -1.12
C LEU A 305 17.32 2.41 -0.49
N PHE A 306 18.14 3.34 -0.99
CA PHE A 306 18.09 4.74 -0.54
C PHE A 306 16.76 5.41 -0.89
N LEU A 307 16.22 5.13 -2.08
CA LEU A 307 14.88 5.58 -2.46
C LEU A 307 13.83 5.02 -1.49
N GLY A 308 13.90 3.74 -1.12
CA GLY A 308 13.00 3.14 -0.15
C GLY A 308 13.04 3.88 1.20
N VAL A 309 14.23 4.14 1.74
CA VAL A 309 14.38 4.93 2.97
C VAL A 309 13.78 6.33 2.81
N ALA A 310 14.17 7.06 1.77
CA ALA A 310 13.71 8.44 1.54
C ALA A 310 12.19 8.49 1.32
N TYR A 311 11.66 7.59 0.47
CA TYR A 311 10.25 7.60 0.13
C TYR A 311 9.37 7.33 1.35
N PHE A 312 9.62 6.27 2.10
CA PHE A 312 8.77 5.93 3.25
C PHE A 312 8.95 6.85 4.47
N SER A 313 9.97 7.72 4.47
CA SER A 313 10.12 8.77 5.49
C SER A 313 9.00 9.81 5.47
N ASN A 314 8.29 10.00 4.35
CA ASN A 314 7.17 10.94 4.24
C ASN A 314 5.95 10.54 5.09
N GLN A 315 5.70 9.24 5.26
CA GLN A 315 4.45 8.70 5.79
C GLN A 315 4.13 9.16 7.23
N PRO A 316 5.03 9.07 8.22
CA PRO A 316 4.72 9.52 9.59
C PRO A 316 4.49 11.02 9.67
N ILE A 317 5.20 11.82 8.86
CA ILE A 317 5.03 13.28 8.81
C ILE A 317 3.67 13.60 8.19
N GLY A 318 3.33 12.99 7.06
CA GLY A 318 2.07 13.20 6.37
C GLY A 318 0.86 12.86 7.24
N ASN A 319 0.87 11.71 7.91
CA ASN A 319 -0.18 11.31 8.85
C ASN A 319 -0.36 12.33 9.99
N THR A 320 0.75 12.91 10.49
CA THR A 320 0.71 13.94 11.52
C THR A 320 0.13 15.26 10.99
N LEU A 321 0.43 15.62 9.73
CA LEU A 321 -0.10 16.84 9.11
C LEU A 321 -1.61 16.74 8.89
N ILE A 322 -2.14 15.58 8.44
CA ILE A 322 -3.58 15.35 8.36
C ILE A 322 -4.22 15.54 9.73
N ALA A 323 -3.68 14.88 10.77
CA ALA A 323 -4.21 15.00 12.13
C ALA A 323 -4.18 16.43 12.66
N ARG A 324 -3.18 17.24 12.29
CA ARG A 324 -3.02 18.63 12.73
C ARG A 324 -3.96 19.60 12.00
N PHE A 325 -4.18 19.38 10.70
CA PHE A 325 -4.98 20.28 9.87
C PHE A 325 -6.47 19.93 9.79
N THR A 326 -6.86 18.80 10.38
CA THR A 326 -8.25 18.33 10.37
C THR A 326 -8.83 18.37 11.78
N HIS A 327 -10.06 18.92 11.91
CA HIS A 327 -10.80 18.88 13.17
C HIS A 327 -11.02 17.42 13.61
N ASN A 328 -10.97 17.15 14.92
CA ASN A 328 -11.08 15.80 15.48
C ASN A 328 -12.28 15.00 14.95
N GLN A 329 -13.46 15.64 14.84
CA GLN A 329 -14.68 15.01 14.33
C GLN A 329 -14.60 14.63 12.84
N ASN A 330 -13.74 15.29 12.04
CA ASN A 330 -13.58 15.09 10.59
C ASN A 330 -12.29 14.37 10.23
N ARG A 331 -11.50 13.94 11.23
CA ARG A 331 -10.18 13.31 11.00
C ARG A 331 -10.28 12.04 10.18
N GLY A 332 -11.31 11.21 10.43
CA GLY A 332 -11.59 10.01 9.63
C GLY A 332 -11.85 10.33 8.16
N LEU A 333 -12.62 11.40 7.87
CA LEU A 333 -12.84 11.88 6.50
C LEU A 333 -11.52 12.40 5.88
N GLY A 334 -10.70 13.12 6.64
CA GLY A 334 -9.40 13.59 6.19
C GLY A 334 -8.48 12.44 5.75
N TYR A 335 -8.39 11.39 6.55
CA TYR A 335 -7.66 10.17 6.16
C TYR A 335 -8.29 9.48 4.95
N GLY A 336 -9.62 9.36 4.89
CA GLY A 336 -10.33 8.76 3.77
C GLY A 336 -10.05 9.48 2.44
N ILE A 337 -10.10 10.82 2.43
CA ILE A 337 -9.74 11.64 1.27
C ILE A 337 -8.27 11.44 0.90
N SER A 338 -7.38 11.44 1.89
CA SER A 338 -5.95 11.19 1.67
C SER A 338 -5.70 9.82 1.02
N PHE A 339 -6.35 8.77 1.49
CA PHE A 339 -6.28 7.43 0.89
C PHE A 339 -6.84 7.40 -0.53
N PHE A 340 -7.99 8.03 -0.78
CA PHE A 340 -8.56 8.11 -2.12
C PHE A 340 -7.62 8.84 -3.09
N LEU A 341 -7.04 9.95 -2.69
CA LEU A 341 -6.12 10.71 -3.53
C LEU A 341 -4.83 9.94 -3.78
N SER A 342 -4.25 9.31 -2.75
CA SER A 342 -3.01 8.57 -2.89
C SER A 342 -3.18 7.23 -3.62
N PHE A 343 -4.18 6.43 -3.26
CA PHE A 343 -4.38 5.10 -3.81
C PHE A 343 -5.34 5.07 -5.00
N GLY A 344 -6.40 5.91 -5.00
CA GLY A 344 -7.33 6.02 -6.11
C GLY A 344 -6.72 6.83 -7.26
N ILE A 345 -6.61 8.16 -7.08
CA ILE A 345 -6.07 9.04 -8.13
C ILE A 345 -4.60 8.72 -8.43
N GLY A 346 -3.79 8.48 -7.40
CA GLY A 346 -2.38 8.11 -7.57
C GLY A 346 -2.18 6.89 -8.45
N SER A 347 -3.08 5.91 -8.40
CA SER A 347 -2.96 4.67 -9.18
C SER A 347 -3.02 4.87 -10.70
N LEU A 348 -3.59 5.99 -11.17
CA LEU A 348 -3.60 6.32 -12.60
C LEU A 348 -2.19 6.36 -13.17
N ALA A 349 -1.19 6.70 -12.34
CA ALA A 349 0.20 6.70 -12.75
C ALA A 349 0.73 5.30 -13.12
N ALA A 350 0.15 4.21 -12.64
CA ALA A 350 0.53 2.86 -13.08
C ALA A 350 0.23 2.67 -14.57
N GLY A 351 -0.96 3.08 -15.04
CA GLY A 351 -1.31 3.03 -16.46
C GLY A 351 -0.44 3.95 -17.31
N PHE A 352 -0.26 5.22 -16.89
CA PHE A 352 0.62 6.16 -17.60
C PHE A 352 2.08 5.68 -17.63
N SER A 353 2.58 5.10 -16.55
CA SER A 353 3.92 4.50 -16.50
C SER A 353 4.05 3.33 -17.46
N GLY A 354 2.96 2.56 -17.68
CA GLY A 354 2.93 1.51 -18.69
C GLY A 354 3.11 2.04 -20.11
N ILE A 355 2.47 3.17 -20.43
CA ILE A 355 2.66 3.86 -21.71
C ILE A 355 4.10 4.34 -21.87
N ILE A 356 4.70 4.91 -20.81
CA ILE A 356 6.12 5.29 -20.80
C ILE A 356 7.01 4.05 -21.03
N ALA A 357 6.73 2.97 -20.33
CA ALA A 357 7.51 1.73 -20.42
C ALA A 357 7.50 1.12 -21.82
N VAL A 358 6.37 1.16 -22.54
CA VAL A 358 6.25 0.67 -23.91
C VAL A 358 7.01 1.55 -24.91
N ASN A 359 6.92 2.88 -24.78
CA ASN A 359 7.45 3.81 -25.77
C ASN A 359 8.92 4.19 -25.52
N MET A 360 9.37 4.23 -24.27
CA MET A 360 10.67 4.73 -23.84
C MET A 360 11.52 3.71 -23.04
N GLY A 361 10.95 2.54 -22.78
CA GLY A 361 11.55 1.51 -21.92
C GLY A 361 11.22 1.65 -20.45
N VAL A 362 11.29 0.54 -19.72
CA VAL A 362 10.94 0.48 -18.28
C VAL A 362 11.78 1.44 -17.45
N SER A 363 13.05 1.61 -17.77
CA SER A 363 13.99 2.50 -17.06
C SER A 363 13.53 3.96 -17.06
N ALA A 364 12.82 4.43 -18.11
CA ALA A 364 12.34 5.81 -18.22
C ALA A 364 11.20 6.14 -17.25
N VAL A 365 10.52 5.14 -16.71
CA VAL A 365 9.44 5.33 -15.72
C VAL A 365 9.97 6.03 -14.48
N PHE A 366 11.14 5.66 -13.99
CA PHE A 366 11.65 6.15 -12.70
C PHE A 366 12.04 7.64 -12.75
N PRO A 367 12.83 8.14 -13.71
CA PRO A 367 13.05 9.58 -13.85
C PRO A 367 11.74 10.37 -14.03
N ALA A 368 10.78 9.82 -14.80
CA ALA A 368 9.47 10.46 -14.97
C ALA A 368 8.72 10.60 -13.63
N MET A 369 8.76 9.56 -12.78
CA MET A 369 8.16 9.62 -11.44
C MET A 369 8.92 10.58 -10.50
N GLY A 370 10.24 10.68 -10.62
CA GLY A 370 11.04 11.67 -9.90
C GLY A 370 10.66 13.10 -10.28
N LEU A 371 10.52 13.39 -11.58
CA LEU A 371 10.11 14.70 -12.07
C LEU A 371 8.66 15.03 -11.68
N LEU A 372 7.79 14.02 -11.61
CA LEU A 372 6.40 14.16 -11.17
C LEU A 372 6.29 14.63 -9.69
N LEU A 373 7.34 14.49 -8.89
CA LEU A 373 7.38 15.01 -7.52
C LEU A 373 7.63 16.54 -7.44
N ILE A 374 8.08 17.19 -8.52
CA ILE A 374 8.36 18.64 -8.50
C ILE A 374 7.12 19.47 -8.11
N PRO A 375 5.91 19.23 -8.68
CA PRO A 375 4.70 19.91 -8.20
C PRO A 375 4.43 19.72 -6.71
N SER A 376 4.74 18.54 -6.14
CA SER A 376 4.58 18.30 -4.70
C SER A 376 5.44 19.24 -3.85
N VAL A 377 6.62 19.61 -4.33
CA VAL A 377 7.50 20.57 -3.65
C VAL A 377 6.88 21.95 -3.67
N ILE A 378 6.30 22.35 -4.81
CA ILE A 378 5.66 23.68 -4.97
C ILE A 378 4.42 23.80 -4.07
N PHE A 379 3.59 22.78 -3.99
CA PHE A 379 2.39 22.77 -3.14
C PHE A 379 2.71 22.58 -1.66
N GLY A 380 3.88 22.06 -1.32
CA GLY A 380 4.32 21.86 0.06
C GLY A 380 4.76 23.14 0.77
N TRP A 381 5.04 24.21 0.01
CA TRP A 381 5.36 25.54 0.55
C TRP A 381 4.06 26.29 0.90
#